data_c5ff0a5cfeaedcd15b21d766fe56d13c
#
_entry.id   c5ff0a5cfeaedcd15b21d766fe56d13c
#
_cell.length_a   1.000
_cell.length_b   1.000
_cell.length_c   1.000
_cell.angle_alpha   90.00
_cell.angle_beta   90.00
_cell.angle_gamma   90.00
#
_symmetry.space_group_name_H-M   'P 1'
#
loop_
_entity.id
_entity.type
_entity.pdbx_description
1 polymer ?
#
loop_
_entity_poly.entity_id
_entity_poly.type
_entity_poly.pdbx_seq_one_letter_code
_entity_poly.pdbx_strand_id
1 'polypeptide(L)'
;MYAALFILWIIFNGRLTPEVAVIGLIVSAFIFLFICRFMDYSMKKEKMLYLLLPWMLKYFFILLTEIVKANFATAAFVLNPKIEVEPKIITFKPDIHYGFLKVVLANSITLTPGTVTVNIEDGEYTVHCLDLDLATDIGDSVFVREIMKAQARLDRVK
;
A
#
# COMPACT_ATOMS: atom_id res chain seq x y z
N MET A 1 15.26 -0.81 11.81
CA MET A 1 14.28 0.09 12.48
C MET A 1 14.93 1.15 13.36
N TYR A 2 15.86 0.81 14.30
CA TYR A 2 16.55 1.80 15.15
C TYR A 2 17.20 2.94 14.33
N ALA A 3 17.98 2.59 13.31
CA ALA A 3 18.62 3.58 12.42
C ALA A 3 17.59 4.50 11.73
N ALA A 4 16.44 3.96 11.32
CA ALA A 4 15.38 4.75 10.70
C ALA A 4 14.78 5.78 11.67
N LEU A 5 14.56 5.40 12.93
CA LEU A 5 14.09 6.32 13.98
C LEU A 5 15.11 7.44 14.22
N PHE A 6 16.40 7.10 14.28
CA PHE A 6 17.46 8.09 14.45
C PHE A 6 17.57 9.05 13.24
N ILE A 7 17.50 8.53 12.02
CA ILE A 7 17.48 9.36 10.80
C ILE A 7 16.28 10.30 10.81
N LEU A 8 15.11 9.78 11.15
CA LEU A 8 13.89 10.58 11.26
C LEU A 8 14.05 11.70 12.29
N TRP A 9 14.64 11.41 13.47
CA TRP A 9 14.96 12.42 14.47
C TRP A 9 15.82 13.55 13.92
N ILE A 10 16.90 13.21 13.20
CA ILE A 10 17.80 14.20 12.59
C ILE A 10 17.05 15.06 11.56
N ILE A 11 16.22 14.44 10.71
CA ILE A 11 15.43 15.15 9.70
C ILE A 11 14.49 16.17 10.37
N PHE A 12 13.78 15.78 11.44
CA PHE A 12 12.86 16.69 12.14
C PHE A 12 13.56 17.83 12.86
N ASN A 13 14.79 17.62 13.35
CA ASN A 13 15.54 18.68 14.00
C ASN A 13 16.17 19.67 13.00
N GLY A 14 16.39 19.29 11.74
CA GLY A 14 16.96 20.13 10.70
C GLY A 14 18.40 20.60 10.97
N ARG A 15 19.03 20.12 12.05
CA ARG A 15 20.40 20.47 12.47
C ARG A 15 21.12 19.24 12.96
N LEU A 16 22.41 19.15 12.66
CA LEU A 16 23.25 18.03 13.06
C LEU A 16 24.31 18.56 14.04
N THR A 17 23.91 18.70 15.31
CA THR A 17 24.82 19.06 16.40
C THR A 17 25.12 17.84 17.27
N PRO A 18 26.24 17.78 17.99
CA PRO A 18 26.53 16.66 18.89
C PRO A 18 25.44 16.42 19.93
N GLU A 19 24.82 17.48 20.42
CA GLU A 19 23.73 17.44 21.41
C GLU A 19 22.48 16.79 20.80
N VAL A 20 22.07 17.21 19.59
CA VAL A 20 20.93 16.63 18.88
C VAL A 20 21.19 15.16 18.57
N ALA A 21 22.42 14.79 18.22
CA ALA A 21 22.79 13.40 17.96
C ALA A 21 22.70 12.53 19.22
N VAL A 22 23.21 12.99 20.34
CA VAL A 22 23.17 12.24 21.62
C VAL A 22 21.73 12.08 22.08
N ILE A 23 20.94 13.16 22.09
CA ILE A 23 19.52 13.09 22.46
C ILE A 23 18.77 12.15 21.50
N GLY A 24 19.04 12.23 20.20
CA GLY A 24 18.45 11.37 19.19
C GLY A 24 18.74 9.88 19.40
N LEU A 25 19.97 9.53 19.78
CA LEU A 25 20.33 8.16 20.11
C LEU A 25 19.53 7.65 21.32
N ILE A 26 19.41 8.46 22.38
CA ILE A 26 18.67 8.09 23.60
C ILE A 26 17.18 7.92 23.28
N VAL A 27 16.56 8.89 22.61
CA VAL A 27 15.13 8.87 22.28
C VAL A 27 14.82 7.70 21.33
N SER A 28 15.64 7.50 20.30
CA SER A 28 15.47 6.38 19.37
C SER A 28 15.62 5.03 20.07
N ALA A 29 16.54 4.91 21.05
CA ALA A 29 16.70 3.69 21.84
C ALA A 29 15.46 3.44 22.71
N PHE A 30 14.94 4.47 23.37
CA PHE A 30 13.74 4.35 24.20
C PHE A 30 12.52 3.93 23.36
N ILE A 31 12.27 4.59 22.24
CA ILE A 31 11.18 4.24 21.32
C ILE A 31 11.37 2.81 20.78
N PHE A 32 12.59 2.44 20.41
CA PHE A 32 12.87 1.10 19.90
C PHE A 32 12.59 0.02 20.95
N LEU A 33 13.02 0.23 22.21
CA LEU A 33 12.74 -0.67 23.32
C LEU A 33 11.23 -0.78 23.60
N PHE A 34 10.52 0.34 23.54
CA PHE A 34 9.06 0.36 23.68
C PHE A 34 8.38 -0.47 22.59
N ILE A 35 8.78 -0.29 21.33
CA ILE A 35 8.26 -1.08 20.21
C ILE A 35 8.57 -2.57 20.36
N CYS A 36 9.80 -2.92 20.78
CA CYS A 36 10.18 -4.30 21.03
C CYS A 36 9.36 -4.94 22.15
N ARG A 37 8.97 -4.15 23.16
CA ARG A 37 8.27 -4.65 24.35
C ARG A 37 6.75 -4.77 24.15
N PHE A 38 6.14 -3.85 23.40
CA PHE A 38 4.68 -3.71 23.34
C PHE A 38 4.07 -4.01 21.97
N MET A 39 4.85 -4.02 20.87
CA MET A 39 4.33 -4.14 19.50
C MET A 39 4.73 -5.44 18.79
N ASP A 40 5.05 -6.52 19.52
CA ASP A 40 5.45 -7.82 18.92
C ASP A 40 6.50 -7.66 17.80
N TYR A 41 7.49 -6.81 18.04
CA TYR A 41 8.57 -6.56 17.09
C TYR A 41 9.36 -7.85 16.84
N SER A 42 9.53 -8.18 15.56
CA SER A 42 10.32 -9.34 15.14
C SER A 42 11.36 -8.92 14.12
N MET A 43 12.63 -9.31 14.35
CA MET A 43 13.72 -9.14 13.40
C MET A 43 13.42 -9.77 12.03
N LYS A 44 12.59 -10.83 12.00
CA LYS A 44 12.11 -11.45 10.76
C LYS A 44 11.21 -10.50 9.96
N LYS A 45 10.30 -9.78 10.64
CA LYS A 45 9.42 -8.78 10.01
C LYS A 45 10.22 -7.62 9.43
N GLU A 46 11.31 -7.21 10.09
CA GLU A 46 12.19 -6.15 9.59
C GLU A 46 12.95 -6.55 8.33
N LYS A 47 13.53 -7.75 8.31
CA LYS A 47 14.19 -8.29 7.09
C LYS A 47 13.19 -8.36 5.91
N MET A 48 11.97 -8.78 6.20
CA MET A 48 10.88 -8.84 5.22
C MET A 48 10.55 -7.46 4.65
N LEU A 49 10.52 -6.42 5.49
CA LEU A 49 10.28 -5.05 5.06
C LEU A 49 11.40 -4.54 4.14
N TYR A 50 12.67 -4.77 4.49
CA TYR A 50 13.80 -4.39 3.64
C TYR A 50 13.80 -5.12 2.28
N LEU A 51 13.40 -6.40 2.27
CA LEU A 51 13.27 -7.17 1.04
C LEU A 51 12.18 -6.62 0.12
N LEU A 52 11.11 -6.09 0.71
CA LEU A 52 9.99 -5.50 -0.04
C LEU A 52 10.24 -4.06 -0.47
N LEU A 53 11.19 -3.36 0.13
CA LEU A 53 11.42 -1.94 -0.15
C LEU A 53 11.60 -1.62 -1.64
N PRO A 54 12.42 -2.33 -2.43
CA PRO A 54 12.54 -2.07 -3.86
C PRO A 54 11.26 -2.39 -4.63
N TRP A 55 10.49 -3.40 -4.18
CA TRP A 55 9.17 -3.67 -4.75
C TRP A 55 8.18 -2.56 -4.39
N MET A 56 8.17 -2.07 -3.16
CA MET A 56 7.29 -0.98 -2.72
C MET A 56 7.52 0.30 -3.54
N LEU A 57 8.78 0.65 -3.80
CA LEU A 57 9.11 1.79 -4.65
C LEU A 57 8.59 1.60 -6.08
N LYS A 58 8.82 0.42 -6.68
CA LYS A 58 8.28 0.08 -8.00
C LYS A 58 6.75 0.15 -8.00
N TYR A 59 6.11 -0.44 -6.99
CA TYR A 59 4.66 -0.47 -6.85
C TYR A 59 4.07 0.93 -6.72
N PHE A 60 4.74 1.82 -5.98
CA PHE A 60 4.34 3.22 -5.85
C PHE A 60 4.27 3.93 -7.22
N PHE A 61 5.27 3.74 -8.07
CA PHE A 61 5.24 4.33 -9.42
C PHE A 61 4.16 3.71 -10.31
N ILE A 62 3.91 2.41 -10.19
CA ILE A 62 2.80 1.74 -10.89
C ILE A 62 1.46 2.33 -10.42
N LEU A 63 1.24 2.43 -9.12
CA LEU A 63 0.04 3.02 -8.54
C LEU A 63 -0.17 4.45 -9.05
N LEU A 64 0.87 5.28 -9.05
CA LEU A 64 0.79 6.64 -9.52
C LEU A 64 0.38 6.71 -11.01
N THR A 65 0.95 5.85 -11.86
CA THR A 65 0.58 5.80 -13.28
C THR A 65 -0.86 5.33 -13.50
N GLU A 66 -1.33 4.36 -12.73
CA GLU A 66 -2.72 3.89 -12.82
C GLU A 66 -3.71 4.94 -12.30
N ILE A 67 -3.38 5.67 -11.22
CA ILE A 67 -4.18 6.81 -10.74
C ILE A 67 -4.31 7.86 -11.85
N VAL A 68 -3.23 8.23 -12.53
CA VAL A 68 -3.28 9.21 -13.62
C VAL A 68 -4.15 8.73 -14.76
N LYS A 69 -3.99 7.49 -15.22
CA LYS A 69 -4.84 6.89 -16.28
C LYS A 69 -6.33 6.89 -15.89
N ALA A 70 -6.63 6.45 -14.66
CA ALA A 70 -8.01 6.40 -14.18
C ALA A 70 -8.63 7.80 -14.04
N ASN A 71 -7.85 8.82 -13.67
CA ASN A 71 -8.33 10.20 -13.66
C ASN A 71 -8.77 10.65 -15.05
N PHE A 72 -8.00 10.35 -16.11
CA PHE A 72 -8.39 10.68 -17.50
C PHE A 72 -9.62 9.89 -17.93
N ALA A 73 -9.70 8.59 -17.62
CA ALA A 73 -10.86 7.77 -17.91
C ALA A 73 -12.11 8.31 -17.23
N THR A 74 -12.07 8.53 -15.92
CA THR A 74 -13.21 9.08 -15.15
C THR A 74 -13.60 10.48 -15.62
N ALA A 75 -12.63 11.34 -15.96
CA ALA A 75 -12.90 12.65 -16.51
C ALA A 75 -13.66 12.57 -17.85
N ALA A 76 -13.34 11.59 -18.70
CA ALA A 76 -14.06 11.36 -19.96
C ALA A 76 -15.52 10.98 -19.72
N PHE A 77 -15.81 10.18 -18.68
CA PHE A 77 -17.20 9.88 -18.28
C PHE A 77 -17.94 11.13 -17.81
N VAL A 78 -17.31 11.95 -16.96
CA VAL A 78 -17.96 13.14 -16.39
C VAL A 78 -18.18 14.24 -17.44
N LEU A 79 -17.27 14.38 -18.40
CA LEU A 79 -17.33 15.42 -19.43
C LEU A 79 -18.22 15.04 -20.63
N ASN A 80 -18.61 13.79 -20.74
CA ASN A 80 -19.47 13.34 -21.84
C ASN A 80 -20.92 13.17 -21.40
N PRO A 81 -21.82 14.12 -21.70
CA PRO A 81 -23.20 14.08 -21.24
C PRO A 81 -24.06 12.98 -21.89
N LYS A 82 -23.49 12.22 -22.85
CA LYS A 82 -24.19 11.12 -23.51
C LYS A 82 -23.92 9.76 -22.89
N ILE A 83 -22.96 9.66 -21.97
CA ILE A 83 -22.65 8.41 -21.27
C ILE A 83 -23.57 8.30 -20.06
N GLU A 84 -24.43 7.28 -20.08
CA GLU A 84 -25.18 6.85 -18.90
C GLU A 84 -24.24 6.03 -18.00
N VAL A 85 -24.06 6.46 -16.77
CA VAL A 85 -23.23 5.79 -15.78
C VAL A 85 -24.02 4.68 -15.14
N GLU A 86 -23.54 3.44 -15.17
CA GLU A 86 -24.14 2.28 -14.54
C GLU A 86 -23.32 1.79 -13.34
N PRO A 87 -23.56 2.34 -12.13
CA PRO A 87 -22.85 1.91 -10.93
C PRO A 87 -23.11 0.43 -10.62
N LYS A 88 -22.05 -0.32 -10.33
CA LYS A 88 -22.15 -1.75 -9.99
C LYS A 88 -21.30 -2.11 -8.79
N ILE A 89 -21.69 -3.18 -8.13
CA ILE A 89 -20.89 -3.85 -7.11
C ILE A 89 -20.37 -5.14 -7.72
N ILE A 90 -19.06 -5.32 -7.65
CA ILE A 90 -18.38 -6.53 -8.10
C ILE A 90 -17.66 -7.18 -6.93
N THR A 91 -17.54 -8.50 -6.97
CA THR A 91 -16.78 -9.27 -5.99
C THR A 91 -15.71 -10.09 -6.69
N PHE A 92 -14.53 -10.20 -6.07
CA PHE A 92 -13.45 -11.07 -6.55
C PHE A 92 -12.58 -11.52 -5.38
N LYS A 93 -11.95 -12.68 -5.52
CA LYS A 93 -11.18 -13.31 -4.45
C LYS A 93 -9.77 -13.66 -4.93
N PRO A 94 -8.81 -12.75 -4.83
CA PRO A 94 -7.41 -13.04 -5.13
C PRO A 94 -6.81 -13.92 -4.02
N ASP A 95 -5.91 -14.83 -4.38
CA ASP A 95 -5.24 -15.73 -3.44
C ASP A 95 -4.11 -15.02 -2.68
N ILE A 96 -4.46 -14.05 -1.84
CA ILE A 96 -3.53 -13.26 -1.03
C ILE A 96 -3.59 -13.73 0.42
N HIS A 97 -2.45 -14.20 0.96
CA HIS A 97 -2.36 -14.72 2.32
C HIS A 97 -1.90 -13.69 3.36
N TYR A 98 -1.08 -12.71 2.94
CA TYR A 98 -0.55 -11.69 3.84
C TYR A 98 -1.52 -10.55 4.06
N GLY A 99 -1.94 -10.32 5.31
CA GLY A 99 -2.92 -9.29 5.65
C GLY A 99 -2.55 -7.89 5.18
N PHE A 100 -1.26 -7.49 5.28
CA PHE A 100 -0.84 -6.18 4.81
C PHE A 100 -0.94 -6.02 3.28
N LEU A 101 -0.69 -7.10 2.49
CA LEU A 101 -0.87 -7.08 1.03
C LEU A 101 -2.35 -6.95 0.65
N LYS A 102 -3.25 -7.54 1.45
CA LYS A 102 -4.70 -7.36 1.29
C LYS A 102 -5.09 -5.88 1.43
N VAL A 103 -4.58 -5.23 2.47
CA VAL A 103 -4.83 -3.80 2.71
C VAL A 103 -4.23 -2.92 1.61
N VAL A 104 -3.01 -3.24 1.14
CA VAL A 104 -2.38 -2.50 0.03
C VAL A 104 -3.23 -2.59 -1.23
N LEU A 105 -3.77 -3.78 -1.56
CA LEU A 105 -4.66 -3.94 -2.72
C LEU A 105 -5.93 -3.11 -2.57
N ALA A 106 -6.61 -3.20 -1.43
CA ALA A 106 -7.84 -2.45 -1.18
C ALA A 106 -7.64 -0.94 -1.31
N ASN A 107 -6.55 -0.43 -0.73
CA ASN A 107 -6.21 0.99 -0.82
C ASN A 107 -5.87 1.39 -2.25
N SER A 108 -5.18 0.55 -3.02
CA SER A 108 -4.84 0.83 -4.41
C SER A 108 -6.09 0.94 -5.29
N ILE A 109 -7.05 0.04 -5.09
CA ILE A 109 -8.36 0.08 -5.77
C ILE A 109 -9.11 1.36 -5.40
N THR A 110 -9.13 1.73 -4.11
CA THR A 110 -9.84 2.92 -3.63
C THR A 110 -9.17 4.23 -4.06
N LEU A 111 -7.84 4.26 -4.19
CA LEU A 111 -7.10 5.41 -4.69
C LEU A 111 -7.24 5.62 -6.20
N THR A 112 -7.74 4.62 -6.91
CA THR A 112 -7.99 4.68 -8.35
C THR A 112 -9.39 5.27 -8.58
N PRO A 113 -9.53 6.46 -9.19
CA PRO A 113 -10.84 7.08 -9.43
C PRO A 113 -11.80 6.15 -10.17
N GLY A 114 -13.06 6.16 -9.71
CA GLY A 114 -14.11 5.32 -10.26
C GLY A 114 -14.29 3.98 -9.54
N THR A 115 -13.46 3.62 -8.58
CA THR A 115 -13.59 2.39 -7.79
C THR A 115 -13.38 2.63 -6.29
N VAL A 116 -14.15 1.92 -5.46
CA VAL A 116 -14.03 1.98 -3.99
C VAL A 116 -14.18 0.59 -3.41
N THR A 117 -13.22 0.16 -2.62
CA THR A 117 -13.34 -1.08 -1.85
C THR A 117 -14.30 -0.87 -0.67
N VAL A 118 -15.42 -1.56 -0.67
CA VAL A 118 -16.47 -1.46 0.35
C VAL A 118 -16.21 -2.39 1.52
N ASN A 119 -15.79 -3.64 1.23
CA ASN A 119 -15.53 -4.67 2.24
C ASN A 119 -14.46 -5.65 1.79
N ILE A 120 -13.83 -6.29 2.78
CA ILE A 120 -12.94 -7.45 2.59
C ILE A 120 -13.33 -8.47 3.65
N GLU A 121 -13.93 -9.57 3.23
CA GLU A 121 -14.34 -10.66 4.12
C GLU A 121 -13.83 -11.99 3.57
N ASP A 122 -13.20 -12.79 4.38
CA ASP A 122 -12.58 -14.07 4.01
C ASP A 122 -11.69 -14.06 2.75
N GLY A 123 -11.05 -12.90 2.50
CA GLY A 123 -10.20 -12.68 1.33
C GLY A 123 -10.97 -12.33 0.05
N GLU A 124 -12.28 -12.22 0.10
CA GLU A 124 -13.13 -11.71 -0.96
C GLU A 124 -13.26 -10.19 -0.84
N TYR A 125 -13.05 -9.50 -1.95
CA TYR A 125 -13.16 -8.04 -2.05
C TYR A 125 -14.49 -7.70 -2.66
N THR A 126 -15.24 -6.84 -1.98
CA THR A 126 -16.44 -6.18 -2.51
C THR A 126 -16.06 -4.78 -2.93
N VAL A 127 -16.18 -4.49 -4.21
CA VAL A 127 -15.79 -3.19 -4.79
C VAL A 127 -17.00 -2.56 -5.47
N HIS A 128 -17.28 -1.32 -5.10
CA HIS A 128 -18.21 -0.47 -5.82
C HIS A 128 -17.47 0.24 -6.95
N CYS A 129 -17.95 0.14 -8.17
CA CYS A 129 -17.44 0.84 -9.34
C CYS A 129 -18.48 1.82 -9.90
N LEU A 130 -17.98 2.95 -10.36
CA LEU A 130 -18.80 3.98 -10.99
C LEU A 130 -19.42 3.47 -12.28
N ASP A 131 -18.67 2.66 -13.01
CA ASP A 131 -19.10 2.00 -14.24
C ASP A 131 -18.38 0.66 -14.38
N LEU A 132 -19.03 -0.32 -15.05
CA LEU A 132 -18.46 -1.65 -15.24
C LEU A 132 -17.18 -1.59 -16.10
N ASP A 133 -17.11 -0.70 -17.07
CA ASP A 133 -15.94 -0.54 -17.93
C ASP A 133 -14.68 -0.14 -17.17
N LEU A 134 -14.84 0.57 -16.05
CA LEU A 134 -13.73 0.95 -15.17
C LEU A 134 -13.25 -0.20 -14.27
N ALA A 135 -13.99 -1.28 -14.20
CA ALA A 135 -13.75 -2.40 -13.28
C ALA A 135 -13.65 -3.77 -13.95
N THR A 136 -13.75 -3.86 -15.28
CA THR A 136 -13.88 -5.11 -16.05
C THR A 136 -12.76 -6.12 -15.72
N ASP A 137 -11.55 -5.68 -15.46
CA ASP A 137 -10.38 -6.53 -15.22
C ASP A 137 -9.77 -6.37 -13.82
N ILE A 138 -10.54 -5.97 -12.81
CA ILE A 138 -10.01 -5.73 -11.45
C ILE A 138 -9.32 -6.96 -10.88
N GLY A 139 -9.87 -8.16 -11.10
CA GLY A 139 -9.30 -9.42 -10.63
C GLY A 139 -7.95 -9.78 -11.25
N ASP A 140 -7.70 -9.34 -12.49
CA ASP A 140 -6.45 -9.51 -13.23
C ASP A 140 -5.65 -8.21 -13.38
N SER A 141 -5.97 -7.22 -12.58
CA SER A 141 -5.34 -5.89 -12.63
C SER A 141 -3.83 -5.95 -12.41
N VAL A 142 -3.16 -4.90 -12.87
CA VAL A 142 -1.71 -4.72 -12.60
C VAL A 142 -1.42 -4.78 -11.10
N PHE A 143 -2.34 -4.29 -10.26
CA PHE A 143 -2.22 -4.33 -8.80
C PHE A 143 -2.19 -5.76 -8.28
N VAL A 144 -3.16 -6.59 -8.65
CA VAL A 144 -3.22 -8.01 -8.23
C VAL A 144 -1.95 -8.73 -8.66
N ARG A 145 -1.53 -8.59 -9.93
CA ARG A 145 -0.32 -9.24 -10.44
C ARG A 145 0.97 -8.82 -9.70
N GLU A 146 1.13 -7.55 -9.40
CA GLU A 146 2.32 -7.08 -8.67
C GLU A 146 2.29 -7.51 -7.19
N ILE A 147 1.13 -7.55 -6.56
CA ILE A 147 0.98 -8.05 -5.20
C ILE A 147 1.26 -9.55 -5.12
N MET A 148 0.81 -10.35 -6.08
CA MET A 148 1.15 -11.77 -6.16
C MET A 148 2.65 -12.01 -6.32
N LYS A 149 3.36 -11.14 -7.07
CA LYS A 149 4.83 -11.19 -7.14
C LYS A 149 5.50 -10.86 -5.81
N ALA A 150 4.95 -9.91 -5.05
CA ALA A 150 5.44 -9.60 -3.71
C ALA A 150 5.25 -10.79 -2.76
N GLN A 151 4.06 -11.39 -2.78
CA GLN A 151 3.75 -12.59 -2.00
C GLN A 151 4.73 -13.72 -2.31
N ALA A 152 4.94 -14.03 -3.58
CA ALA A 152 5.89 -15.08 -3.99
C ALA A 152 7.34 -14.82 -3.53
N ARG A 153 7.75 -13.54 -3.40
CA ARG A 153 9.06 -13.19 -2.81
C ARG A 153 9.10 -13.45 -1.31
N LEU A 154 8.01 -13.15 -0.61
CA LEU A 154 7.91 -13.38 0.83
C LEU A 154 7.91 -14.87 1.17
N ASP A 155 7.23 -15.68 0.37
CA ASP A 155 7.14 -17.14 0.56
C ASP A 155 8.50 -17.83 0.38
N ARG A 156 9.39 -17.28 -0.45
CA ARG A 156 10.77 -17.80 -0.63
C ARG A 156 11.71 -17.54 0.55
N VAL A 157 11.34 -16.64 1.45
CA VAL A 157 12.19 -16.18 2.58
C VAL A 157 11.66 -16.71 3.92
N LYS A 158 10.49 -17.31 3.93
CA LYS A 158 9.86 -17.92 5.10
C LYS A 158 10.43 -19.29 5.41
#